data_f8fc3384f1abc36ce5709ac87727caf4
#
_entry.id   f8fc3384f1abc36ce5709ac87727caf4
#
_cell.length_a   1.000
_cell.length_b   1.000
_cell.length_c   1.000
_cell.angle_alpha   90.00
_cell.angle_beta   90.00
_cell.angle_gamma   90.00
#
_symmetry.space_group_name_H-M   'P 1'
#
loop_
_entity.id
_entity.type
_entity.pdbx_description
1 polymer ?
#
loop_
_entity_poly.entity_id
_entity_poly.type
_entity_poly.pdbx_seq_one_letter_code
_entity_poly.pdbx_strand_id
1 'polypeptide(L)'
;LMAGAGMVVSTAGASGSSDIKPGQQWQNSYSGGDQESTPLAPGLPDKDYRPVETPDGVTLPWKIVDGVKVYHLIAEEINHEFAPGLKALCWGYNGRVHGPTIEGVEGERIRIYVTNKLIAPTTVHWHGVFLPNGMDGVGGLNQRAIQPGETFKYEWTWKQHGTFMYHSHHDE
;
A
#
# COMPACT_ATOMS: atom_id res chain seq x y z
N LEU A 1 -4.26 19.23 -2.00
CA LEU A 1 -4.40 18.01 -2.80
C LEU A 1 -3.32 17.03 -2.37
N MET A 2 -3.72 15.88 -1.86
CA MET A 2 -2.78 14.82 -1.48
C MET A 2 -2.50 13.94 -2.70
N ALA A 3 -1.26 13.86 -3.16
CA ALA A 3 -0.92 13.01 -4.29
C ALA A 3 -0.93 11.54 -3.88
N GLY A 4 -1.61 10.71 -4.65
CA GLY A 4 -1.58 9.26 -4.49
C GLY A 4 -0.20 8.68 -4.80
N ALA A 5 0.08 7.51 -4.30
CA ALA A 5 1.32 6.78 -4.55
C ALA A 5 1.03 5.33 -4.94
N GLY A 6 1.96 4.75 -5.68
CA GLY A 6 1.82 3.41 -6.22
C GLY A 6 2.21 2.32 -5.23
N MET A 7 1.56 1.19 -5.38
CA MET A 7 1.85 -0.03 -4.64
C MET A 7 1.87 -1.21 -5.61
N VAL A 8 2.92 -2.00 -5.56
CA VAL A 8 3.11 -3.15 -6.45
C VAL A 8 3.19 -4.42 -5.63
N VAL A 9 2.36 -5.38 -5.97
CA VAL A 9 2.38 -6.72 -5.38
C VAL A 9 2.68 -7.73 -6.48
N SER A 10 3.72 -8.53 -6.27
CA SER A 10 4.17 -9.56 -7.22
C SER A 10 3.73 -10.95 -6.78
N THR A 11 3.53 -11.85 -7.74
CA THR A 11 3.37 -13.28 -7.44
C THR A 11 4.72 -13.89 -7.08
N ALA A 12 4.76 -14.73 -6.07
CA ALA A 12 5.88 -15.66 -5.90
C ALA A 12 5.86 -16.62 -7.08
N GLY A 13 6.95 -16.66 -7.85
CA GLY A 13 7.01 -17.32 -9.17
C GLY A 13 6.50 -18.75 -9.21
N ALA A 14 5.25 -18.90 -9.59
CA ALA A 14 4.69 -20.13 -10.06
C ALA A 14 4.60 -20.00 -11.61
N SER A 15 5.51 -20.65 -12.31
CA SER A 15 5.42 -20.84 -13.76
C SER A 15 4.29 -21.83 -14.06
N GLY A 16 3.06 -21.31 -14.08
CA GLY A 16 1.87 -22.02 -14.49
C GLY A 16 1.17 -21.22 -15.57
N SER A 17 1.35 -21.59 -16.83
CA SER A 17 0.53 -21.14 -17.94
C SER A 17 -0.91 -21.56 -17.68
N SER A 18 -1.78 -20.59 -17.33
CA SER A 18 -3.22 -20.83 -17.29
C SER A 18 -3.83 -20.52 -18.66
N ASP A 19 -3.88 -21.55 -19.54
CA ASP A 19 -4.72 -21.52 -20.73
C ASP A 19 -6.19 -21.49 -20.30
N ILE A 20 -6.78 -20.29 -20.27
CA ILE A 20 -8.23 -20.12 -20.07
C ILE A 20 -8.93 -20.49 -21.38
N LYS A 21 -9.67 -21.61 -21.38
CA LYS A 21 -10.48 -22.01 -22.52
C LYS A 21 -11.69 -21.07 -22.70
N PRO A 22 -12.05 -20.67 -23.93
CA PRO A 22 -13.25 -19.87 -24.18
C PRO A 22 -14.51 -20.60 -23.67
N GLY A 23 -15.29 -19.95 -22.82
CA GLY A 23 -16.55 -20.47 -22.28
C GLY A 23 -16.54 -20.85 -20.81
N GLN A 24 -15.45 -20.75 -20.08
CA GLN A 24 -15.46 -20.86 -18.62
C GLN A 24 -15.98 -19.56 -18.02
N GLN A 25 -17.19 -19.62 -17.45
CA GLN A 25 -17.67 -18.58 -16.55
C GLN A 25 -16.71 -18.48 -15.35
N TRP A 26 -16.32 -17.26 -15.00
CA TRP A 26 -15.67 -16.96 -13.73
C TRP A 26 -16.62 -17.41 -12.62
N GLN A 27 -16.41 -18.59 -12.08
CA GLN A 27 -17.01 -18.92 -10.80
C GLN A 27 -16.21 -18.15 -9.77
N ASN A 28 -16.81 -17.07 -9.26
CA ASN A 28 -16.37 -16.43 -8.05
C ASN A 28 -16.44 -17.49 -6.93
N SER A 29 -15.36 -18.23 -6.73
CA SER A 29 -15.22 -19.10 -5.56
C SER A 29 -14.90 -18.25 -4.32
N TYR A 30 -15.70 -17.23 -4.09
CA TYR A 30 -15.84 -16.59 -2.80
C TYR A 30 -16.70 -17.53 -1.92
N SER A 31 -16.20 -18.72 -1.65
CA SER A 31 -16.68 -19.50 -0.53
C SER A 31 -16.14 -18.81 0.72
N GLY A 32 -16.95 -17.93 1.29
CA GLY A 32 -16.67 -17.24 2.54
C GLY A 32 -16.40 -18.25 3.67
N GLY A 33 -15.17 -18.43 3.95
CA GLY A 33 -14.60 -19.05 5.10
C GLY A 33 -13.20 -18.48 5.20
N ASP A 34 -13.01 -17.48 6.05
CA ASP A 34 -11.71 -16.91 6.39
C ASP A 34 -10.84 -17.95 7.12
N GLN A 35 -10.47 -19.01 6.41
CA GLN A 35 -9.28 -19.77 6.76
C GLN A 35 -8.13 -18.85 6.35
N GLU A 36 -7.67 -18.03 7.29
CA GLU A 36 -6.42 -17.28 7.11
C GLU A 36 -5.32 -18.31 6.82
N SER A 37 -4.98 -18.45 5.55
CA SER A 37 -3.81 -19.24 5.16
C SER A 37 -2.61 -18.66 5.90
N THR A 38 -1.76 -19.54 6.43
CA THR A 38 -0.50 -19.09 7.07
C THR A 38 0.23 -18.17 6.09
N PRO A 39 0.54 -16.93 6.49
CA PRO A 39 1.23 -15.99 5.62
C PRO A 39 2.57 -16.56 5.14
N LEU A 40 2.94 -16.24 3.91
CA LEU A 40 4.25 -16.56 3.38
C LEU A 40 5.33 -15.76 4.10
N ALA A 41 6.55 -16.26 4.07
CA ALA A 41 7.70 -15.50 4.54
C ALA A 41 7.85 -14.20 3.73
N PRO A 42 8.37 -13.12 4.34
CA PRO A 42 8.61 -11.85 3.63
C PRO A 42 9.46 -12.04 2.38
N GLY A 43 8.94 -11.61 1.23
CA GLY A 43 9.67 -11.64 -0.03
C GLY A 43 10.84 -10.66 -0.04
N LEU A 44 11.97 -11.07 -0.60
CA LEU A 44 13.18 -10.26 -0.71
C LEU A 44 13.39 -9.78 -2.13
N PRO A 45 13.79 -8.51 -2.35
CA PRO A 45 14.12 -7.99 -3.67
C PRO A 45 15.26 -8.79 -4.30
N ASP A 46 15.25 -8.90 -5.61
CA ASP A 46 16.20 -9.65 -6.45
C ASP A 46 16.28 -11.15 -6.19
N LYS A 47 15.57 -11.64 -5.19
CA LYS A 47 15.46 -13.07 -4.88
C LYS A 47 14.05 -13.60 -5.16
N ASP A 48 13.04 -13.00 -4.54
CA ASP A 48 11.66 -13.46 -4.60
C ASP A 48 10.82 -12.61 -5.56
N TYR A 49 11.26 -11.40 -5.84
CA TYR A 49 10.67 -10.50 -6.85
C TYR A 49 11.72 -9.53 -7.42
N ARG A 50 11.43 -8.98 -8.60
CA ARG A 50 12.24 -7.91 -9.19
C ARG A 50 11.72 -6.55 -8.68
N PRO A 51 12.58 -5.71 -8.07
CA PRO A 51 12.21 -4.35 -7.67
C PRO A 51 11.65 -3.53 -8.84
N VAL A 52 10.69 -2.67 -8.54
CA VAL A 52 10.11 -1.75 -9.52
C VAL A 52 10.92 -0.47 -9.54
N GLU A 53 11.35 -0.06 -10.74
CA GLU A 53 11.96 1.24 -10.97
C GLU A 53 10.89 2.22 -11.45
N THR A 54 10.56 3.22 -10.64
CA THR A 54 9.65 4.30 -11.02
C THR A 54 10.44 5.56 -11.32
N PRO A 55 10.25 6.21 -12.47
CA PRO A 55 10.88 7.49 -12.76
C PRO A 55 10.57 8.50 -11.64
N ASP A 56 11.61 9.16 -11.13
CA ASP A 56 11.54 10.10 -9.99
C ASP A 56 10.90 9.52 -8.70
N GLY A 57 10.67 8.21 -8.66
CA GLY A 57 10.15 7.49 -7.52
C GLY A 57 11.24 6.98 -6.58
N VAL A 58 10.81 6.54 -5.42
CA VAL A 58 11.64 5.79 -4.45
C VAL A 58 10.81 4.67 -3.86
N THR A 59 11.46 3.55 -3.52
CA THR A 59 10.82 2.47 -2.78
C THR A 59 10.84 2.79 -1.29
N LEU A 60 9.71 2.57 -0.61
CA LEU A 60 9.60 2.75 0.83
C LEU A 60 10.47 1.70 1.54
N PRO A 61 11.45 2.11 2.36
CA PRO A 61 12.27 1.17 3.11
C PRO A 61 11.41 0.41 4.15
N TRP A 62 11.80 -0.83 4.41
CA TRP A 62 11.12 -1.72 5.36
C TRP A 62 12.10 -2.51 6.23
N LYS A 63 11.57 -3.12 7.26
CA LYS A 63 12.29 -4.05 8.14
C LYS A 63 11.45 -5.30 8.35
N ILE A 64 12.09 -6.44 8.60
CA ILE A 64 11.41 -7.64 9.05
C ILE A 64 11.39 -7.63 10.58
N VAL A 65 10.18 -7.68 11.15
CA VAL A 65 9.95 -7.78 12.59
C VAL A 65 8.97 -8.93 12.82
N ASP A 66 9.38 -9.92 13.57
CA ASP A 66 8.58 -11.13 13.87
C ASP A 66 8.00 -11.80 12.62
N GLY A 67 8.79 -11.88 11.54
CA GLY A 67 8.38 -12.50 10.27
C GLY A 67 7.42 -11.64 9.43
N VAL A 68 7.21 -10.39 9.79
CA VAL A 68 6.33 -9.44 9.07
C VAL A 68 7.17 -8.33 8.45
N LYS A 69 6.91 -7.97 7.21
CA LYS A 69 7.50 -6.81 6.56
C LYS A 69 6.84 -5.54 7.07
N VAL A 70 7.61 -4.69 7.74
CA VAL A 70 7.12 -3.49 8.42
C VAL A 70 7.61 -2.22 7.74
N TYR A 71 6.67 -1.35 7.38
CA TYR A 71 6.88 -0.06 6.72
C TYR A 71 6.46 1.09 7.61
N HIS A 72 7.00 2.29 7.34
CA HIS A 72 6.58 3.50 8.01
C HIS A 72 6.33 4.63 7.00
N LEU A 73 5.06 4.99 6.82
CA LEU A 73 4.63 6.16 6.08
C LEU A 73 4.49 7.36 7.02
N ILE A 74 4.94 8.51 6.56
CA ILE A 74 4.80 9.78 7.28
C ILE A 74 4.05 10.73 6.36
N ALA A 75 2.82 11.06 6.72
CA ALA A 75 2.06 12.10 6.04
C ALA A 75 2.50 13.48 6.55
N GLU A 76 2.97 14.35 5.67
CA GLU A 76 3.58 15.63 6.06
C GLU A 76 3.45 16.70 4.97
N GLU A 77 3.62 17.97 5.38
CA GLU A 77 3.68 19.09 4.45
C GLU A 77 5.06 19.16 3.79
N ILE A 78 5.05 19.41 2.48
CA ILE A 78 6.24 19.37 1.62
C ILE A 78 6.27 20.59 0.72
N ASN A 79 7.37 21.34 0.73
CA ASN A 79 7.64 22.31 -0.32
C ASN A 79 8.19 21.57 -1.55
N HIS A 80 7.32 21.38 -2.55
CA HIS A 80 7.67 20.66 -3.76
C HIS A 80 7.87 21.61 -4.93
N GLU A 81 8.88 21.36 -5.75
CA GLU A 81 9.15 22.08 -6.99
C GLU A 81 8.82 21.16 -8.17
N PHE A 82 7.70 21.44 -8.86
CA PHE A 82 7.22 20.64 -9.98
C PHE A 82 8.01 20.89 -11.28
N ALA A 83 8.53 22.10 -11.43
CA ALA A 83 9.39 22.52 -12.52
C ALA A 83 10.24 23.70 -12.02
N PRO A 84 11.34 24.07 -12.70
CA PRO A 84 12.17 25.19 -12.28
C PRO A 84 11.37 26.47 -12.00
N GLY A 85 11.37 26.91 -10.74
CA GLY A 85 10.61 28.08 -10.27
C GLY A 85 9.14 27.83 -9.90
N LEU A 86 8.56 26.64 -10.22
CA LEU A 86 7.17 26.30 -9.89
C LEU A 86 7.13 25.52 -8.57
N LYS A 87 7.09 26.25 -7.47
CA LYS A 87 7.03 25.70 -6.12
C LYS A 87 5.62 25.77 -5.53
N ALA A 88 5.23 24.73 -4.80
CA ALA A 88 3.98 24.69 -4.06
C ALA A 88 4.16 23.98 -2.72
N LEU A 89 3.39 24.41 -1.71
CA LEU A 89 3.21 23.66 -0.49
C LEU A 89 2.19 22.56 -0.75
N CYS A 90 2.61 21.32 -0.62
CA CYS A 90 1.84 20.12 -0.87
C CYS A 90 1.76 19.26 0.38
N TRP A 91 0.78 18.39 0.43
CA TRP A 91 0.76 17.26 1.35
C TRP A 91 1.24 16.00 0.63
N GLY A 92 2.11 15.26 1.25
CA GLY A 92 2.68 14.06 0.65
C GLY A 92 3.15 13.06 1.69
N TYR A 93 3.92 12.09 1.25
CA TYR A 93 4.43 11.03 2.12
C TYR A 93 5.96 10.96 2.06
N ASN A 94 6.60 10.87 3.25
CA ASN A 94 8.04 10.68 3.39
C ASN A 94 8.87 11.68 2.55
N GLY A 95 8.54 12.97 2.66
CA GLY A 95 9.25 14.06 1.99
C GLY A 95 8.98 14.18 0.49
N ARG A 96 8.00 13.46 -0.08
CA ARG A 96 7.72 13.43 -1.52
C ARG A 96 6.25 13.66 -1.85
N VAL A 97 6.03 14.40 -2.92
CA VAL A 97 4.76 14.42 -3.67
C VAL A 97 4.89 13.34 -4.73
N HIS A 98 3.93 12.49 -4.85
CA HIS A 98 3.97 11.08 -5.11
C HIS A 98 4.77 10.39 -4.01
N GLY A 99 4.06 9.84 -3.04
CA GLY A 99 4.68 9.07 -1.96
C GLY A 99 5.50 7.89 -2.49
N PRO A 100 6.33 7.28 -1.65
CA PRO A 100 7.18 6.17 -2.05
C PRO A 100 6.38 4.94 -2.49
N THR A 101 6.94 4.16 -3.41
CA THR A 101 6.38 2.86 -3.82
C THR A 101 6.50 1.85 -2.69
N ILE A 102 5.41 1.14 -2.41
CA ILE A 102 5.38 0.00 -1.49
C ILE A 102 5.39 -1.27 -2.32
N GLU A 103 6.34 -2.15 -2.09
CA GLU A 103 6.48 -3.41 -2.81
C GLU A 103 6.18 -4.59 -1.90
N GLY A 104 5.50 -5.61 -2.43
CA GLY A 104 5.18 -6.80 -1.69
C GLY A 104 5.08 -8.02 -2.59
N VAL A 105 4.96 -9.20 -1.97
CA VAL A 105 4.70 -10.47 -2.63
C VAL A 105 3.34 -10.99 -2.19
N GLU A 106 2.52 -11.46 -3.14
CA GLU A 106 1.23 -12.08 -2.83
C GLU A 106 1.41 -13.22 -1.84
N GLY A 107 0.62 -13.24 -0.76
CA GLY A 107 0.70 -14.19 0.32
C GLY A 107 1.54 -13.77 1.52
N GLU A 108 2.41 -12.75 1.41
CA GLU A 108 3.14 -12.25 2.57
C GLU A 108 2.27 -11.32 3.43
N ARG A 109 2.56 -11.30 4.75
CA ARG A 109 1.95 -10.36 5.68
C ARG A 109 2.76 -9.09 5.74
N ILE A 110 2.08 -7.95 5.71
CA ILE A 110 2.71 -6.64 5.85
C ILE A 110 2.08 -5.86 7.00
N ARG A 111 2.87 -4.93 7.54
CA ARG A 111 2.43 -3.95 8.53
C ARG A 111 2.93 -2.57 8.13
N ILE A 112 2.02 -1.60 8.08
CA ILE A 112 2.35 -0.22 7.72
C ILE A 112 1.92 0.68 8.87
N TYR A 113 2.87 1.35 9.50
CA TYR A 113 2.57 2.44 10.42
C TYR A 113 2.43 3.72 9.62
N VAL A 114 1.36 4.46 9.84
CA VAL A 114 1.12 5.76 9.24
C VAL A 114 1.11 6.81 10.33
N THR A 115 2.11 7.69 10.34
CA THR A 115 2.19 8.82 11.28
C THR A 115 1.71 10.07 10.58
N ASN A 116 0.72 10.75 11.17
CA ASN A 116 0.20 12.01 10.68
C ASN A 116 0.99 13.18 11.27
N LYS A 117 1.78 13.87 10.46
CA LYS A 117 2.47 15.13 10.78
C LYS A 117 1.83 16.34 10.10
N LEU A 118 0.67 16.16 9.44
CA LEU A 118 -0.10 17.27 8.91
C LEU A 118 -0.75 18.07 10.02
N ILE A 119 -1.21 19.27 9.69
CA ILE A 119 -2.00 20.12 10.58
C ILE A 119 -3.48 19.68 10.66
N ALA A 120 -3.91 18.80 9.77
CA ALA A 120 -5.27 18.28 9.65
C ALA A 120 -5.32 16.76 9.87
N PRO A 121 -6.49 16.20 10.25
CA PRO A 121 -6.67 14.74 10.26
C PRO A 121 -6.48 14.13 8.89
N THR A 122 -6.09 12.85 8.84
CA THR A 122 -5.97 12.10 7.60
C THR A 122 -6.29 10.62 7.81
N THR A 123 -6.43 9.86 6.73
CA THR A 123 -6.41 8.40 6.70
C THR A 123 -5.62 7.97 5.47
N VAL A 124 -5.32 6.69 5.33
CA VAL A 124 -4.76 6.14 4.09
C VAL A 124 -5.66 5.03 3.59
N HIS A 125 -6.24 5.24 2.41
CA HIS A 125 -6.99 4.22 1.68
C HIS A 125 -6.09 3.47 0.71
N TRP A 126 -6.21 2.15 0.71
CA TRP A 126 -5.44 1.21 -0.11
C TRP A 126 -6.28 0.80 -1.31
N HIS A 127 -6.38 1.69 -2.27
CA HIS A 127 -7.35 1.62 -3.36
C HIS A 127 -7.22 0.35 -4.20
N GLY A 128 -8.27 -0.45 -4.21
CA GLY A 128 -8.36 -1.69 -5.00
C GLY A 128 -7.73 -2.92 -4.34
N VAL A 129 -7.22 -2.80 -3.13
CA VAL A 129 -6.62 -3.91 -2.39
C VAL A 129 -7.68 -4.72 -1.63
N PHE A 130 -7.59 -6.05 -1.69
CA PHE A 130 -8.39 -6.95 -0.86
C PHE A 130 -7.79 -7.03 0.53
N LEU A 131 -8.48 -6.45 1.50
CA LEU A 131 -8.04 -6.36 2.88
C LEU A 131 -9.23 -6.40 3.86
N PRO A 132 -8.98 -6.61 5.16
CA PRO A 132 -10.02 -6.53 6.17
C PRO A 132 -10.66 -5.14 6.21
N ASN A 133 -11.99 -5.07 6.39
CA ASN A 133 -12.74 -3.82 6.39
C ASN A 133 -12.14 -2.74 7.31
N GLY A 134 -11.69 -3.10 8.51
CA GLY A 134 -11.06 -2.17 9.45
C GLY A 134 -9.68 -1.63 9.03
N MET A 135 -9.14 -2.11 7.88
CA MET A 135 -7.86 -1.68 7.31
C MET A 135 -8.03 -0.90 5.98
N ASP A 136 -9.27 -0.67 5.55
CA ASP A 136 -9.58 -0.03 4.27
C ASP A 136 -9.27 1.47 4.23
N GLY A 137 -9.20 2.10 5.37
CA GLY A 137 -8.71 3.47 5.49
C GLY A 137 -9.71 4.58 5.17
N VAL A 138 -11.01 4.26 5.06
CA VAL A 138 -12.05 5.27 4.84
C VAL A 138 -12.42 5.93 6.17
N GLY A 139 -12.05 7.18 6.33
CA GLY A 139 -12.32 7.94 7.56
C GLY A 139 -13.82 8.07 7.85
N GLY A 140 -14.22 7.77 9.09
CA GLY A 140 -15.61 7.80 9.52
C GLY A 140 -16.45 6.59 9.12
N LEU A 141 -15.95 5.71 8.25
CA LEU A 141 -16.63 4.47 7.84
C LEU A 141 -15.93 3.23 8.41
N ASN A 142 -14.66 3.02 8.07
CA ASN A 142 -13.89 1.84 8.49
C ASN A 142 -13.03 2.11 9.72
N GLN A 143 -12.66 3.37 9.91
CA GLN A 143 -11.81 3.81 11.02
C GLN A 143 -12.07 5.27 11.41
N ARG A 144 -11.62 5.68 12.58
CA ARG A 144 -11.49 7.10 12.89
C ARG A 144 -10.31 7.71 12.14
N ALA A 145 -10.40 9.00 11.84
CA ALA A 145 -9.29 9.75 11.26
C ALA A 145 -8.08 9.76 12.21
N ILE A 146 -6.89 9.69 11.63
CA ILE A 146 -5.61 9.81 12.33
C ILE A 146 -5.38 11.29 12.60
N GLN A 147 -5.43 11.69 13.87
CA GLN A 147 -5.25 13.09 14.26
C GLN A 147 -3.79 13.55 14.08
N PRO A 148 -3.52 14.85 13.97
CA PRO A 148 -2.16 15.38 13.99
C PRO A 148 -1.34 14.82 15.16
N GLY A 149 -0.15 14.27 14.85
CA GLY A 149 0.75 13.63 15.81
C GLY A 149 0.45 12.17 16.13
N GLU A 150 -0.69 11.63 15.69
CA GLU A 150 -1.02 10.23 15.90
C GLU A 150 -0.38 9.30 14.86
N THR A 151 -0.29 8.03 15.25
CA THR A 151 0.13 6.93 14.37
C THR A 151 -0.94 5.84 14.36
N PHE A 152 -1.34 5.41 13.17
CA PHE A 152 -2.25 4.28 12.97
C PHE A 152 -1.48 3.09 12.38
N LYS A 153 -1.88 1.87 12.75
CA LYS A 153 -1.28 0.63 12.26
C LYS A 153 -2.24 -0.05 11.30
N TYR A 154 -1.85 -0.17 10.04
CA TYR A 154 -2.49 -1.02 9.05
C TYR A 154 -1.74 -2.35 8.97
N GLU A 155 -2.47 -3.46 8.86
CA GLU A 155 -1.87 -4.79 8.79
C GLU A 155 -2.78 -5.75 8.06
N TRP A 156 -2.26 -6.44 7.01
CA TRP A 156 -2.99 -7.46 6.27
C TRP A 156 -2.04 -8.42 5.56
N THR A 157 -2.58 -9.50 5.00
CA THR A 157 -1.88 -10.40 4.08
C THR A 157 -2.31 -10.07 2.66
N TRP A 158 -1.36 -9.93 1.74
CA TRP A 158 -1.65 -9.69 0.33
C TRP A 158 -2.41 -10.88 -0.26
N LYS A 159 -3.59 -10.65 -0.83
CA LYS A 159 -4.46 -11.67 -1.43
C LYS A 159 -4.54 -11.55 -2.96
N GLN A 160 -3.76 -10.66 -3.55
CA GLN A 160 -3.76 -10.37 -4.97
C GLN A 160 -2.43 -9.74 -5.38
N HIS A 161 -2.10 -9.86 -6.66
CA HIS A 161 -0.99 -9.17 -7.30
C HIS A 161 -1.50 -8.07 -8.22
N GLY A 162 -0.66 -7.12 -8.57
CA GLY A 162 -0.98 -6.00 -9.45
C GLY A 162 -0.30 -4.70 -9.03
N THR A 163 -0.72 -3.62 -9.66
CA THR A 163 -0.33 -2.25 -9.32
C THR A 163 -1.54 -1.51 -8.80
N PHE A 164 -1.43 -0.97 -7.61
CA PHE A 164 -2.50 -0.32 -6.87
C PHE A 164 -2.07 1.09 -6.49
N MET A 165 -3.04 1.89 -6.05
CA MET A 165 -2.81 3.24 -5.57
C MET A 165 -3.11 3.30 -4.06
N TYR A 166 -2.37 4.10 -3.32
CA TYR A 166 -2.77 4.52 -1.98
C TYR A 166 -2.84 6.05 -1.90
N HIS A 167 -3.78 6.56 -1.13
CA HIS A 167 -4.03 8.00 -1.01
C HIS A 167 -4.76 8.33 0.31
N SER A 168 -4.82 9.61 0.67
CA SER A 168 -5.70 10.05 1.75
C SER A 168 -7.16 9.77 1.39
N HIS A 169 -7.98 9.49 2.39
CA HIS A 169 -9.44 9.40 2.25
C HIS A 169 -10.12 10.16 3.40
N HIS A 170 -9.71 11.41 3.59
CA HIS A 170 -10.28 12.35 4.54
C HIS A 170 -10.14 13.75 3.94
N ASP A 171 -11.28 14.44 3.74
CA ASP A 171 -11.38 15.78 3.14
C ASP A 171 -10.68 15.89 1.75
N GLU A 172 -11.11 15.06 0.82
CA GLU A 172 -10.69 15.10 -0.59
C GLU A 172 -11.42 16.20 -1.38
#